data_85c485ceebf84aaffa2464ac11c6a0d2
#
_entry.id   85c485ceebf84aaffa2464ac11c6a0d2
#
_cell.length_a   1.000
_cell.length_b   1.000
_cell.length_c   1.000
_cell.angle_alpha   90.00
_cell.angle_beta   90.00
_cell.angle_gamma   90.00
#
_symmetry.space_group_name_H-M   'P 1'
#
loop_
_entity.id
_entity.type
_entity.pdbx_description
1 polymer ?
#
loop_
_entity_poly.entity_id
_entity_poly.type
_entity_poly.pdbx_seq_one_letter_code
_entity_poly.pdbx_strand_id
1 'polypeptide(L)'
;METMYAIEAKEKAKAIRVAKQKERERLYNIALTNVIGNWIFRGDKAIKSAVERGDYSCRFSFSKIVDRQNNESFEFYAGDTDVWMPIQTHFEEHGYEVKYNTNSYEMEISWEHVN
;
A
#
# COMPACT_ATOMS: atom_id res chain seq x y z
N MET A 1 3.77 -4.11 -50.38
CA MET A 1 3.54 -3.73 -48.97
C MET A 1 2.60 -2.53 -48.92
N GLU A 2 1.50 -2.64 -48.21
CA GLU A 2 0.59 -1.53 -48.09
C GLU A 2 1.02 -0.63 -46.92
N THR A 3 0.98 0.66 -47.20
CA THR A 3 1.31 1.66 -46.20
C THR A 3 0.05 2.00 -45.40
N MET A 4 0.12 1.97 -44.08
CA MET A 4 -0.96 2.33 -43.21
C MET A 4 -1.27 3.83 -43.30
N TYR A 5 -2.55 4.19 -43.38
CA TYR A 5 -2.94 5.60 -43.35
C TYR A 5 -2.65 6.19 -41.97
N ALA A 6 -2.27 7.49 -41.97
CA ALA A 6 -1.88 8.17 -40.73
C ALA A 6 -2.96 8.14 -39.64
N ILE A 7 -4.23 8.31 -40.03
CA ILE A 7 -5.33 8.26 -39.08
C ILE A 7 -5.47 6.87 -38.42
N GLU A 8 -5.30 5.82 -39.21
CA GLU A 8 -5.33 4.43 -38.73
C GLU A 8 -4.17 4.17 -37.77
N ALA A 9 -2.95 4.63 -38.13
CA ALA A 9 -1.78 4.51 -37.28
C ALA A 9 -1.99 5.19 -35.93
N LYS A 10 -2.57 6.40 -35.92
CA LYS A 10 -2.86 7.15 -34.69
C LYS A 10 -3.86 6.43 -33.81
N GLU A 11 -4.94 5.91 -34.39
CA GLU A 11 -5.97 5.19 -33.63
C GLU A 11 -5.43 3.90 -33.04
N LYS A 12 -4.64 3.14 -33.78
CA LYS A 12 -4.00 1.91 -33.28
C LYS A 12 -3.00 2.21 -32.16
N ALA A 13 -2.18 3.25 -32.33
CA ALA A 13 -1.23 3.66 -31.30
C ALA A 13 -1.95 4.09 -30.01
N LYS A 14 -3.04 4.82 -30.12
CA LYS A 14 -3.86 5.25 -28.98
C LYS A 14 -4.45 4.05 -28.25
N ALA A 15 -5.00 3.08 -28.99
CA ALA A 15 -5.57 1.87 -28.38
C ALA A 15 -4.52 1.08 -27.60
N ILE A 16 -3.31 0.96 -28.14
CA ILE A 16 -2.18 0.28 -27.47
C ILE A 16 -1.76 1.04 -26.21
N ARG A 17 -1.70 2.37 -26.25
CA ARG A 17 -1.37 3.19 -25.07
C ARG A 17 -2.40 3.00 -23.97
N VAL A 18 -3.68 3.03 -24.31
CA VAL A 18 -4.77 2.84 -23.33
C VAL A 18 -4.67 1.46 -22.70
N ALA A 19 -4.43 0.42 -23.50
CA ALA A 19 -4.29 -0.95 -23.00
C ALA A 19 -3.09 -1.09 -22.04
N LYS A 20 -1.95 -0.49 -22.38
CA LYS A 20 -0.75 -0.51 -21.52
C LYS A 20 -0.97 0.25 -20.23
N GLN A 21 -1.67 1.38 -20.27
CA GLN A 21 -1.98 2.16 -19.08
C GLN A 21 -2.90 1.38 -18.14
N LYS A 22 -3.94 0.74 -18.66
CA LYS A 22 -4.85 -0.10 -17.87
C LYS A 22 -4.12 -1.26 -17.22
N GLU A 23 -3.20 -1.91 -17.93
CA GLU A 23 -2.40 -3.01 -17.40
C GLU A 23 -1.48 -2.51 -16.28
N ARG A 24 -0.85 -1.36 -16.45
CA ARG A 24 0.00 -0.78 -15.41
C ARG A 24 -0.79 -0.42 -14.16
N GLU A 25 -2.00 0.14 -14.32
CA GLU A 25 -2.89 0.44 -13.20
C GLU A 25 -3.29 -0.84 -12.45
N ARG A 26 -3.58 -1.91 -13.18
CA ARG A 26 -3.90 -3.21 -12.59
C ARG A 26 -2.74 -3.74 -11.75
N LEU A 27 -1.52 -3.69 -12.29
CA LEU A 27 -0.31 -4.14 -11.60
C LEU A 27 -0.01 -3.27 -10.38
N TYR A 28 -0.20 -1.95 -10.49
CA TYR A 28 -0.06 -1.02 -9.38
C TYR A 28 -1.00 -1.39 -8.23
N ASN A 29 -2.27 -1.65 -8.53
CA ASN A 29 -3.26 -2.00 -7.50
C ASN A 29 -2.92 -3.32 -6.82
N ILE A 30 -2.41 -4.31 -7.55
CA ILE A 30 -1.93 -5.56 -6.96
C ILE A 30 -0.76 -5.28 -6.02
N ALA A 31 0.22 -4.50 -6.46
CA ALA A 31 1.39 -4.14 -5.66
C ALA A 31 0.99 -3.38 -4.39
N LEU A 32 0.06 -2.42 -4.50
CA LEU A 32 -0.44 -1.66 -3.35
C LEU A 32 -1.12 -2.58 -2.34
N THR A 33 -1.97 -3.50 -2.80
CA THR A 33 -2.63 -4.49 -1.93
C THR A 33 -1.62 -5.34 -1.20
N ASN A 34 -0.57 -5.78 -1.87
CA ASN A 34 0.51 -6.56 -1.26
C ASN A 34 1.25 -5.77 -0.18
N VAL A 35 1.55 -4.51 -0.44
CA VAL A 35 2.23 -3.62 0.51
C VAL A 35 1.38 -3.40 1.75
N ILE A 36 0.10 -3.10 1.58
CA ILE A 36 -0.85 -2.91 2.68
C ILE A 36 -0.93 -4.19 3.52
N GLY A 37 -1.05 -5.35 2.89
CA GLY A 37 -1.09 -6.65 3.57
C GLY A 37 0.18 -6.93 4.38
N ASN A 38 1.34 -6.61 3.84
CA ASN A 38 2.62 -6.75 4.54
C ASN A 38 2.70 -5.86 5.78
N TRP A 39 2.20 -4.64 5.69
CA TRP A 39 2.18 -3.71 6.81
C TRP A 39 1.24 -4.16 7.91
N ILE A 40 0.05 -4.62 7.53
CA ILE A 40 -0.91 -5.17 8.48
C ILE A 40 -0.30 -6.36 9.21
N PHE A 41 0.39 -7.24 8.49
CA PHE A 41 1.09 -8.37 9.09
C PHE A 41 2.16 -7.93 10.09
N ARG A 42 2.94 -6.89 9.77
CA ARG A 42 3.92 -6.33 10.71
C ARG A 42 3.26 -5.72 11.94
N GLY A 43 2.13 -5.02 11.74
CA GLY A 43 1.35 -4.48 12.84
C GLY A 43 0.81 -5.58 13.74
N ASP A 44 0.28 -6.65 13.17
CA ASP A 44 -0.20 -7.80 13.92
C ASP A 44 0.90 -8.44 14.76
N LYS A 45 2.10 -8.58 14.20
CA LYS A 45 3.27 -9.08 14.94
C LYS A 45 3.68 -8.15 16.08
N ALA A 46 3.66 -6.83 15.82
CA ALA A 46 4.00 -5.84 16.84
C ALA A 46 3.01 -5.88 17.99
N ILE A 47 1.72 -6.00 17.70
CA ILE A 47 0.67 -6.15 18.70
C ILE A 47 0.90 -7.42 19.53
N LYS A 48 1.10 -8.55 18.88
CA LYS A 48 1.31 -9.83 19.54
C LYS A 48 2.51 -9.79 20.47
N SER A 49 3.63 -9.25 20.03
CA SER A 49 4.83 -9.10 20.85
C SER A 49 4.61 -8.19 22.04
N ALA A 50 3.90 -7.09 21.87
CA ALA A 50 3.58 -6.16 22.94
C ALA A 50 2.65 -6.81 23.98
N VAL A 51 1.64 -7.54 23.53
CA VAL A 51 0.72 -8.27 24.40
C VAL A 51 1.48 -9.30 25.24
N GLU A 52 2.40 -10.04 24.65
CA GLU A 52 3.22 -11.02 25.36
C GLU A 52 4.11 -10.41 26.43
N ARG A 53 4.52 -9.13 26.26
CA ARG A 53 5.26 -8.38 27.28
C ARG A 53 4.37 -7.73 28.32
N GLY A 54 3.05 -7.76 28.14
CA GLY A 54 2.11 -7.07 29.02
C GLY A 54 1.94 -5.58 28.71
N ASP A 55 2.36 -5.14 27.54
CA ASP A 55 2.20 -3.75 27.10
C ASP A 55 0.79 -3.51 26.55
N TYR A 56 0.34 -2.26 26.59
CA TYR A 56 -0.97 -1.84 26.05
C TYR A 56 -0.88 -1.04 24.76
N SER A 57 0.31 -0.95 24.20
CA SER A 57 0.55 -0.25 22.92
C SER A 57 1.78 -0.81 22.23
N CYS A 58 1.85 -0.54 20.92
CA CYS A 58 3.04 -0.85 20.14
C CYS A 58 3.24 0.22 19.08
N ARG A 59 4.44 0.26 18.53
CA ARG A 59 4.82 1.17 17.46
C ARG A 59 5.57 0.41 16.39
N PHE A 60 5.35 0.79 15.15
CA PHE A 60 6.10 0.26 14.03
C PHE A 60 6.18 1.29 12.91
N SER A 61 7.20 1.19 12.08
CA SER A 61 7.44 2.11 10.98
C SER A 61 8.10 1.44 9.80
N PHE A 62 7.96 2.05 8.64
CA PHE A 62 8.80 1.76 7.48
C PHE A 62 9.00 3.04 6.67
N SER A 63 10.06 3.11 5.89
CA SER A 63 10.32 4.27 5.05
C SER A 63 9.94 4.03 3.60
N LYS A 64 10.20 2.85 3.07
CA LYS A 64 9.99 2.51 1.67
C LYS A 64 9.80 1.02 1.52
N ILE A 65 8.83 0.63 0.68
CA ILE A 65 8.65 -0.75 0.26
C ILE A 65 8.58 -0.77 -1.27
N VAL A 66 9.28 -1.73 -1.86
CA VAL A 66 9.24 -1.99 -3.30
C VAL A 66 8.54 -3.32 -3.52
N ASP A 67 7.52 -3.31 -4.38
CA ASP A 67 6.86 -4.53 -4.81
C ASP A 67 7.01 -4.69 -6.31
N ARG A 68 7.34 -5.90 -6.76
CA ARG A 68 7.51 -6.20 -8.18
C ARG A 68 6.31 -6.98 -8.69
N GLN A 69 5.77 -6.50 -9.80
CA GLN A 69 4.72 -7.19 -10.54
C GLN A 69 5.18 -7.34 -11.99
N ASN A 70 5.34 -8.58 -12.45
CA ASN A 70 5.95 -8.90 -13.74
C ASN A 70 7.37 -8.30 -13.80
N ASN A 71 7.65 -7.46 -14.79
CA ASN A 71 8.95 -6.80 -14.94
C ASN A 71 8.96 -5.36 -14.43
N GLU A 72 7.89 -4.92 -13.77
CA GLU A 72 7.79 -3.57 -13.21
C GLU A 72 7.98 -3.58 -11.71
N SER A 73 8.66 -2.54 -11.21
CA SER A 73 8.83 -2.29 -9.79
C SER A 73 7.99 -1.09 -9.39
N PHE A 74 7.25 -1.23 -8.30
CA PHE A 74 6.46 -0.15 -7.72
C PHE A 74 7.02 0.20 -6.35
N GLU A 75 7.24 1.50 -6.13
CA GLU A 75 7.76 2.01 -4.86
C GLU A 75 6.65 2.65 -4.06
N PHE A 76 6.59 2.30 -2.78
CA PHE A 76 5.60 2.84 -1.87
C PHE A 76 6.30 3.41 -0.64
N TYR A 77 5.83 4.56 -0.19
CA TYR A 77 6.41 5.29 0.94
C TYR A 77 5.40 5.34 2.08
N ALA A 78 5.91 5.31 3.30
CA ALA A 78 5.06 5.38 4.49
C ALA A 78 4.24 6.68 4.56
N GLY A 79 4.73 7.75 3.92
CA GLY A 79 4.02 9.03 3.85
C GLY A 79 2.86 9.08 2.86
N ASP A 80 2.71 8.05 2.01
CA ASP A 80 1.65 8.01 1.01
C ASP A 80 0.30 7.70 1.68
N THR A 81 -0.67 8.57 1.48
CA THR A 81 -2.02 8.42 2.04
C THR A 81 -2.67 7.11 1.62
N ASP A 82 -2.48 6.69 0.37
CA ASP A 82 -3.02 5.44 -0.16
C ASP A 82 -2.44 4.21 0.53
N VAL A 83 -1.31 4.37 1.23
CA VAL A 83 -0.66 3.30 1.98
C VAL A 83 -1.10 3.31 3.44
N TRP A 84 -0.86 4.42 4.16
CA TRP A 84 -1.06 4.42 5.61
C TRP A 84 -2.54 4.49 6.04
N MET A 85 -3.42 5.14 5.27
CA MET A 85 -4.83 5.24 5.66
C MET A 85 -5.57 3.90 5.70
N PRO A 86 -5.44 3.02 4.69
CA PRO A 86 -6.06 1.69 4.78
C PRO A 86 -5.55 0.85 5.94
N ILE A 87 -4.28 0.99 6.29
CA ILE A 87 -3.67 0.28 7.42
C ILE A 87 -4.26 0.78 8.73
N GLN A 88 -4.35 2.09 8.91
CA GLN A 88 -4.98 2.71 10.07
C GLN A 88 -6.43 2.27 10.21
N THR A 89 -7.19 2.33 9.12
CA THR A 89 -8.59 1.92 9.08
C THR A 89 -8.76 0.47 9.50
N HIS A 90 -7.88 -0.41 9.01
CA HIS A 90 -7.91 -1.83 9.35
C HIS A 90 -7.84 -2.04 10.87
N PHE A 91 -6.90 -1.41 11.54
CA PHE A 91 -6.74 -1.56 12.99
C PHE A 91 -7.84 -0.85 13.77
N GLU A 92 -8.30 0.32 13.31
CA GLU A 92 -9.43 1.01 13.94
C GLU A 92 -10.71 0.18 13.87
N GLU A 93 -10.97 -0.48 12.75
CA GLU A 93 -12.12 -1.39 12.59
C GLU A 93 -12.05 -2.61 13.51
N HIS A 94 -10.85 -2.98 13.96
CA HIS A 94 -10.64 -4.05 14.95
C HIS A 94 -10.65 -3.55 16.40
N GLY A 95 -11.01 -2.29 16.60
CA GLY A 95 -11.20 -1.73 17.94
C GLY A 95 -9.98 -1.05 18.55
N TYR A 96 -8.88 -0.95 17.83
CA TYR A 96 -7.67 -0.27 18.30
C TYR A 96 -7.75 1.23 18.12
N GLU A 97 -7.08 1.97 19.01
CA GLU A 97 -6.77 3.38 18.77
C GLU A 97 -5.48 3.45 17.96
N VAL A 98 -5.50 4.23 16.89
CA VAL A 98 -4.35 4.34 15.98
C VAL A 98 -3.96 5.80 15.81
N LYS A 99 -2.67 6.07 15.97
CA LYS A 99 -2.08 7.38 15.69
C LYS A 99 -0.96 7.20 14.67
N TYR A 100 -1.02 7.96 13.59
CA TYR A 100 0.03 7.96 12.58
C TYR A 100 0.76 9.29 12.59
N ASN A 101 2.07 9.25 12.79
CA ASN A 101 2.91 10.44 12.76
C ASN A 101 3.54 10.58 11.38
N THR A 102 3.10 11.57 10.60
CA THR A 102 3.58 11.82 9.25
C THR A 102 5.02 12.34 9.21
N ASN A 103 5.54 12.86 10.31
CA ASN A 103 6.91 13.37 10.38
C ASN A 103 7.93 12.25 10.61
N SER A 104 7.59 11.27 11.43
CA SER A 104 8.46 10.13 11.76
C SER A 104 8.09 8.85 11.01
N TYR A 105 6.97 8.85 10.26
CA TYR A 105 6.42 7.67 9.57
C TYR A 105 6.20 6.49 10.53
N GLU A 106 5.78 6.80 11.74
CA GLU A 106 5.57 5.83 12.80
C GLU A 106 4.08 5.69 13.09
N MET A 107 3.60 4.45 13.16
CA MET A 107 2.23 4.16 13.55
C MET A 107 2.22 3.60 14.96
N GLU A 108 1.42 4.22 15.81
CA GLU A 108 1.20 3.76 17.19
C GLU A 108 -0.19 3.16 17.29
N ILE A 109 -0.26 1.93 17.78
CA ILE A 109 -1.50 1.19 17.99
C ILE A 109 -1.65 0.95 19.49
N SER A 110 -2.79 1.31 20.04
CA SER A 110 -3.06 1.20 21.48
C SER A 110 -4.39 0.48 21.74
N TRP A 111 -4.43 -0.28 22.83
CA TRP A 111 -5.62 -0.95 23.32
C TRP A 111 -5.86 -0.69 24.80
N GLU A 112 -5.18 0.31 25.36
CA GLU A 112 -5.24 0.65 26.77
C GLU A 112 -6.65 1.05 27.23
N HIS A 113 -7.39 1.74 26.37
CA HIS A 113 -8.71 2.29 26.69
C HIS A 113 -9.87 1.43 26.18
N VAL A 114 -9.61 0.22 25.76
CA VAL A 114 -10.64 -0.71 25.30
C VAL A 114 -11.29 -1.38 26.51
N ASN A 115 -12.61 -1.32 26.52
CA ASN A 115 -13.40 -1.92 27.60
C ASN A 115 -13.80 -3.36 27.29
#